data_bf111c88c20687e24d7cd9880fd4b731
#
_entry.id   bf111c88c20687e24d7cd9880fd4b731
#
_cell.length_a   1.000
_cell.length_b   1.000
_cell.length_c   1.000
_cell.angle_alpha   90.00
_cell.angle_beta   90.00
_cell.angle_gamma   90.00
#
_symmetry.space_group_name_H-M   'P 1'
#
loop_
_entity.id
_entity.type
_entity.pdbx_description
1 polymer ?
#
loop_
_entity_poly.entity_id
_entity_poly.type
_entity_poly.pdbx_seq_one_letter_code
_entity_poly.pdbx_strand_id
1 'polypeptide(L)'
;TSSISISLISSVTKEPQNVVGMHFMNPVPIMRLAEGIRGDQTSQTTISTIMNLSKTIQKQPVLVNDAPGFVANRILLPMINEAILTLEEGVSGVKEIDTVMILGMSHPMGPLQLADFIGLDVCLSILEILYEGFKKPKYKPANLLQELVKKRQLGVKTKLGFYDYSNGMKNKKALLFDMI
;
A
#
# COMPACT_ATOMS: atom_id res chain seq x y z
N THR A 1 -10.37 -1.91 7.05
CA THR A 1 -9.42 -0.83 7.36
C THR A 1 -8.00 -1.37 7.35
N SER A 2 -7.08 -0.62 6.74
CA SER A 2 -5.65 -1.00 6.70
C SER A 2 -4.86 -0.40 7.87
N SER A 3 -5.50 0.45 8.67
CA SER A 3 -4.85 1.35 9.64
C SER A 3 -5.16 1.05 11.10
N ILE A 4 -6.16 0.21 11.37
CA ILE A 4 -6.58 -0.11 12.73
C ILE A 4 -6.55 -1.62 12.90
N SER A 5 -5.96 -2.10 14.00
CA SER A 5 -5.93 -3.52 14.36
C SER A 5 -7.35 -4.08 14.51
N ILE A 6 -7.60 -5.24 13.93
CA ILE A 6 -8.87 -5.97 14.07
C ILE A 6 -9.06 -6.41 15.53
N SER A 7 -7.97 -6.80 16.18
CA SER A 7 -7.97 -7.15 17.61
C SER A 7 -8.37 -5.95 18.49
N LEU A 8 -7.89 -4.74 18.15
CA LEU A 8 -8.30 -3.52 18.85
C LEU A 8 -9.78 -3.20 18.62
N ILE A 9 -10.27 -3.34 17.38
CA ILE A 9 -11.70 -3.15 17.09
C ILE A 9 -12.55 -4.16 17.87
N SER A 10 -12.14 -5.43 17.89
CA SER A 10 -12.89 -6.49 18.58
C SER A 10 -12.96 -6.27 20.08
N SER A 11 -11.92 -5.72 20.70
CA SER A 11 -11.81 -5.52 22.15
C SER A 11 -12.89 -4.60 22.74
N VAL A 12 -13.50 -3.74 21.93
CA VAL A 12 -14.58 -2.82 22.35
C VAL A 12 -15.98 -3.32 21.98
N THR A 13 -16.09 -4.54 21.45
CA THR A 13 -17.38 -5.16 21.08
C THR A 13 -17.84 -6.14 22.15
N LYS A 14 -19.15 -6.41 22.18
CA LYS A 14 -19.73 -7.42 23.11
C LYS A 14 -19.39 -8.85 22.69
N GLU A 15 -19.13 -9.09 21.42
CA GLU A 15 -18.87 -10.41 20.85
C GLU A 15 -17.61 -10.40 19.98
N PRO A 16 -16.44 -10.27 20.58
CA PRO A 16 -15.17 -10.13 19.84
C PRO A 16 -14.86 -11.32 18.93
N GLN A 17 -15.39 -12.52 19.25
CA GLN A 17 -15.24 -13.72 18.42
C GLN A 17 -15.95 -13.60 17.05
N ASN A 18 -16.91 -12.68 16.91
CA ASN A 18 -17.64 -12.40 15.67
C ASN A 18 -17.02 -11.28 14.83
N VAL A 19 -15.90 -10.72 15.25
CA VAL A 19 -15.18 -9.67 14.53
C VAL A 19 -14.07 -10.27 13.69
N VAL A 20 -14.01 -9.88 12.40
CA VAL A 20 -12.99 -10.30 11.44
C VAL A 20 -12.77 -9.16 10.45
N GLY A 21 -11.55 -8.97 9.98
CA GLY A 21 -11.26 -8.01 8.92
C GLY A 21 -11.51 -8.59 7.53
N MET A 22 -11.94 -7.74 6.61
CA MET A 22 -12.05 -8.06 5.18
C MET A 22 -11.46 -6.90 4.38
N HIS A 23 -10.23 -7.07 3.91
CA HIS A 23 -9.45 -6.04 3.25
C HIS A 23 -9.43 -6.28 1.74
N PHE A 24 -9.95 -5.31 0.99
CA PHE A 24 -10.00 -5.34 -0.46
C PHE A 24 -8.90 -4.45 -1.07
N MET A 25 -8.42 -4.85 -2.24
CA MET A 25 -7.50 -4.06 -3.04
C MET A 25 -8.25 -3.12 -3.99
N ASN A 26 -7.77 -1.89 -4.12
CA ASN A 26 -8.36 -0.89 -5.03
C ASN A 26 -7.77 -1.05 -6.45
N PRO A 27 -8.58 -1.02 -7.53
CA PRO A 27 -10.05 -0.87 -7.59
C PRO A 27 -10.79 -2.17 -7.23
N VAL A 28 -11.67 -2.09 -6.23
CA VAL A 28 -12.35 -3.27 -5.67
C VAL A 28 -13.07 -4.14 -6.72
N PRO A 29 -13.77 -3.62 -7.73
CA PRO A 29 -14.42 -4.47 -8.73
C PRO A 29 -13.45 -5.31 -9.56
N ILE A 30 -12.21 -4.83 -9.76
CA ILE A 30 -11.21 -5.44 -10.66
C ILE A 30 -10.29 -6.40 -9.90
N MET A 31 -9.83 -5.98 -8.72
CA MET A 31 -8.86 -6.75 -7.95
C MET A 31 -9.50 -7.98 -7.31
N ARG A 32 -8.92 -9.14 -7.58
CA ARG A 32 -9.50 -10.43 -7.15
C ARG A 32 -9.23 -10.77 -5.68
N LEU A 33 -8.17 -10.23 -5.09
CA LEU A 33 -7.75 -10.54 -3.72
C LEU A 33 -8.72 -9.94 -2.69
N ALA A 34 -9.04 -10.73 -1.65
CA ALA A 34 -9.57 -10.27 -0.38
C ALA A 34 -8.74 -10.87 0.75
N GLU A 35 -8.04 -10.05 1.55
CA GLU A 35 -7.39 -10.53 2.77
C GLU A 35 -8.45 -10.66 3.88
N GLY A 36 -8.64 -11.87 4.39
CA GLY A 36 -9.40 -12.11 5.62
C GLY A 36 -8.46 -11.96 6.81
N ILE A 37 -8.70 -11.00 7.69
CA ILE A 37 -7.79 -10.69 8.80
C ILE A 37 -8.35 -11.28 10.09
N ARG A 38 -7.62 -12.25 10.65
CA ARG A 38 -7.90 -12.85 11.93
C ARG A 38 -7.40 -11.96 13.06
N GLY A 39 -8.31 -11.43 13.87
CA GLY A 39 -7.96 -10.84 15.17
C GLY A 39 -7.75 -11.93 16.24
N ASP A 40 -7.20 -11.54 17.39
CA ASP A 40 -6.80 -12.49 18.46
C ASP A 40 -7.96 -13.35 18.96
N GLN A 41 -9.19 -12.82 18.99
CA GLN A 41 -10.38 -13.49 19.48
C GLN A 41 -11.30 -14.02 18.38
N THR A 42 -10.97 -13.80 17.10
CA THR A 42 -11.84 -14.21 15.97
C THR A 42 -12.05 -15.72 15.94
N SER A 43 -13.31 -16.16 15.99
CA SER A 43 -13.64 -17.59 15.96
C SER A 43 -13.41 -18.22 14.58
N GLN A 44 -13.20 -19.54 14.56
CA GLN A 44 -13.05 -20.28 13.32
C GLN A 44 -14.34 -20.23 12.47
N THR A 45 -15.50 -20.20 13.10
CA THR A 45 -16.80 -20.06 12.41
C THR A 45 -16.89 -18.72 11.68
N THR A 46 -16.52 -17.63 12.33
CA THR A 46 -16.49 -16.28 11.73
C THR A 46 -15.52 -16.22 10.54
N ILE A 47 -14.34 -16.81 10.69
CA ILE A 47 -13.37 -16.92 9.59
C ILE A 47 -13.98 -17.67 8.41
N SER A 48 -14.54 -18.84 8.64
CA SER A 48 -15.14 -19.68 7.59
C SER A 48 -16.26 -18.94 6.86
N THR A 49 -17.09 -18.20 7.59
CA THR A 49 -18.17 -17.39 7.03
C THR A 49 -17.63 -16.33 6.07
N ILE A 50 -16.62 -15.56 6.47
CA ILE A 50 -16.04 -14.48 5.65
C ILE A 50 -15.27 -15.04 4.44
N MET A 51 -14.55 -16.15 4.63
CA MET A 51 -13.86 -16.81 3.51
C MET A 51 -14.85 -17.32 2.44
N ASN A 52 -15.98 -17.87 2.87
CA ASN A 52 -17.04 -18.31 1.95
C ASN A 52 -17.74 -17.11 1.29
N LEU A 53 -18.07 -16.07 2.05
CA LEU A 53 -18.64 -14.83 1.50
C LEU A 53 -17.73 -14.23 0.44
N SER A 54 -16.42 -14.19 0.69
CA SER A 54 -15.44 -13.68 -0.29
C SER A 54 -15.51 -14.44 -1.61
N LYS A 55 -15.65 -15.77 -1.56
CA LYS A 55 -15.82 -16.61 -2.78
C LYS A 55 -17.13 -16.31 -3.48
N THR A 56 -18.22 -16.13 -2.74
CA THR A 56 -19.56 -15.82 -3.30
C THR A 56 -19.53 -14.51 -4.09
N ILE A 57 -18.80 -13.52 -3.64
CA ILE A 57 -18.61 -12.25 -4.36
C ILE A 57 -17.44 -12.28 -5.36
N GLN A 58 -17.03 -13.49 -5.78
CA GLN A 58 -16.01 -13.73 -6.81
C GLN A 58 -14.61 -13.21 -6.45
N LYS A 59 -14.30 -13.07 -5.17
CA LYS A 59 -12.95 -12.78 -4.69
C LYS A 59 -12.20 -14.06 -4.35
N GLN A 60 -10.88 -13.97 -4.41
CA GLN A 60 -9.99 -15.01 -3.89
C GLN A 60 -9.56 -14.65 -2.47
N PRO A 61 -10.11 -15.31 -1.45
CA PRO A 61 -9.75 -14.99 -0.08
C PRO A 61 -8.41 -15.60 0.31
N VAL A 62 -7.63 -14.82 1.07
CA VAL A 62 -6.41 -15.28 1.74
C VAL A 62 -6.53 -14.92 3.21
N LEU A 63 -6.39 -15.89 4.10
CA LEU A 63 -6.42 -15.67 5.55
C LEU A 63 -5.05 -15.19 6.02
N VAL A 64 -5.03 -14.10 6.77
CA VAL A 64 -3.83 -13.54 7.40
C VAL A 64 -4.09 -13.17 8.86
N ASN A 65 -3.07 -13.13 9.69
CA ASN A 65 -3.18 -12.64 11.06
C ASN A 65 -3.14 -11.12 11.11
N ASP A 66 -3.78 -10.57 12.14
CA ASP A 66 -3.78 -9.14 12.41
C ASP A 66 -2.35 -8.64 12.72
N ALA A 67 -1.91 -7.68 11.95
CA ALA A 67 -0.63 -7.00 12.11
C ALA A 67 -0.65 -5.66 11.37
N PRO A 68 0.18 -4.67 11.72
CA PRO A 68 0.24 -3.40 11.00
C PRO A 68 0.45 -3.61 9.49
N GLY A 69 -0.48 -3.07 8.67
CA GLY A 69 -0.44 -3.18 7.21
C GLY A 69 -0.77 -4.57 6.64
N PHE A 70 -1.16 -5.52 7.48
CA PHE A 70 -1.44 -6.91 7.11
C PHE A 70 -0.30 -7.53 6.29
N VAL A 71 -0.57 -8.25 5.20
CA VAL A 71 0.49 -8.76 4.32
C VAL A 71 0.75 -7.81 3.16
N ALA A 72 -0.30 -7.37 2.45
CA ALA A 72 -0.15 -6.61 1.23
C ALA A 72 0.61 -5.29 1.46
N ASN A 73 0.14 -4.44 2.36
CA ASN A 73 0.77 -3.15 2.62
C ASN A 73 2.14 -3.28 3.30
N ARG A 74 2.30 -4.29 4.18
CA ARG A 74 3.57 -4.53 4.86
C ARG A 74 4.71 -4.91 3.92
N ILE A 75 4.40 -5.49 2.76
CA ILE A 75 5.40 -5.82 1.73
C ILE A 75 5.52 -4.68 0.71
N LEU A 76 4.38 -4.21 0.21
CA LEU A 76 4.32 -3.25 -0.88
C LEU A 76 4.93 -1.89 -0.50
N LEU A 77 4.55 -1.34 0.65
CA LEU A 77 4.96 0.03 0.99
C LEU A 77 6.47 0.16 1.29
N PRO A 78 7.12 -0.78 1.99
CA PRO A 78 8.59 -0.77 2.08
C PRO A 78 9.29 -0.91 0.73
N MET A 79 8.75 -1.69 -0.21
CA MET A 79 9.30 -1.79 -1.57
C MET A 79 9.20 -0.45 -2.32
N ILE A 80 8.05 0.23 -2.22
CA ILE A 80 7.87 1.57 -2.77
C ILE A 80 8.82 2.57 -2.09
N ASN A 81 8.92 2.52 -0.76
CA ASN A 81 9.79 3.40 0.00
C ASN A 81 11.27 3.22 -0.37
N GLU A 82 11.70 1.98 -0.57
CA GLU A 82 13.06 1.68 -1.03
C GLU A 82 13.34 2.24 -2.43
N ALA A 83 12.36 2.18 -3.34
CA ALA A 83 12.48 2.82 -4.65
C ALA A 83 12.60 4.35 -4.54
N ILE A 84 11.89 4.96 -3.58
CA ILE A 84 11.99 6.40 -3.31
C ILE A 84 13.36 6.75 -2.70
N LEU A 85 13.87 5.94 -1.76
CA LEU A 85 15.21 6.11 -1.19
C LEU A 85 16.28 5.97 -2.28
N THR A 86 16.16 4.98 -3.16
CA THR A 86 17.06 4.80 -4.33
C THR A 86 17.10 6.05 -5.22
N LEU A 87 15.95 6.71 -5.41
CA LEU A 87 15.87 7.98 -6.14
C LEU A 87 16.49 9.12 -5.33
N GLU A 88 16.18 9.23 -4.03
CA GLU A 88 16.68 10.26 -3.11
C GLU A 88 18.21 10.21 -2.99
N GLU A 89 18.79 9.01 -2.97
CA GLU A 89 20.23 8.75 -2.93
C GLU A 89 20.94 8.96 -4.28
N GLY A 90 20.19 9.29 -5.34
CA GLY A 90 20.75 9.56 -6.66
C GLY A 90 21.30 8.33 -7.39
N VAL A 91 20.89 7.14 -7.02
CA VAL A 91 21.32 5.89 -7.69
C VAL A 91 20.81 5.86 -9.14
N SER A 92 19.57 6.30 -9.37
CA SER A 92 19.00 6.37 -10.72
C SER A 92 17.78 7.31 -10.76
N GLY A 93 17.34 7.66 -11.98
CA GLY A 93 16.16 8.49 -12.20
C GLY A 93 14.84 7.73 -12.06
N VAL A 94 13.74 8.48 -12.03
CA VAL A 94 12.37 7.94 -11.86
C VAL A 94 12.03 6.89 -12.92
N LYS A 95 12.28 7.21 -14.19
CA LYS A 95 11.96 6.32 -15.31
C LYS A 95 12.80 5.05 -15.28
N GLU A 96 14.06 5.17 -14.95
CA GLU A 96 15.03 4.08 -14.93
C GLU A 96 14.69 3.09 -13.81
N ILE A 97 14.41 3.58 -12.59
CA ILE A 97 13.97 2.74 -11.46
C ILE A 97 12.73 1.93 -11.85
N ASP A 98 11.70 2.60 -12.38
CA ASP A 98 10.49 1.91 -12.81
C ASP A 98 10.76 0.91 -13.93
N THR A 99 11.61 1.26 -14.90
CA THR A 99 11.97 0.37 -16.02
C THR A 99 12.68 -0.89 -15.51
N VAL A 100 13.63 -0.77 -14.59
CA VAL A 100 14.34 -1.92 -14.00
C VAL A 100 13.35 -2.87 -13.32
N MET A 101 12.38 -2.35 -12.58
CA MET A 101 11.39 -3.18 -11.88
C MET A 101 10.39 -3.84 -12.85
N ILE A 102 10.00 -3.14 -13.90
CA ILE A 102 9.11 -3.70 -14.94
C ILE A 102 9.81 -4.79 -15.73
N LEU A 103 10.98 -4.50 -16.29
CA LEU A 103 11.65 -5.40 -17.23
C LEU A 103 12.50 -6.46 -16.52
N GLY A 104 13.13 -6.12 -15.41
CA GLY A 104 14.01 -7.02 -14.68
C GLY A 104 13.27 -7.91 -13.67
N MET A 105 12.22 -7.40 -13.04
CA MET A 105 11.47 -8.10 -11.99
C MET A 105 10.03 -8.46 -12.39
N SER A 106 9.67 -8.25 -13.68
CA SER A 106 8.34 -8.57 -14.23
C SER A 106 7.18 -7.88 -13.50
N HIS A 107 7.40 -6.70 -12.96
CA HIS A 107 6.32 -5.93 -12.34
C HIS A 107 5.39 -5.36 -13.42
N PRO A 108 4.07 -5.39 -13.24
CA PRO A 108 3.13 -4.83 -14.21
C PRO A 108 3.21 -3.30 -14.28
N MET A 109 3.74 -2.66 -13.24
CA MET A 109 3.92 -1.22 -13.10
C MET A 109 5.14 -0.98 -12.21
N GLY A 110 5.94 0.03 -12.53
CA GLY A 110 7.07 0.39 -11.68
C GLY A 110 6.64 0.96 -10.33
N PRO A 111 7.48 0.87 -9.29
CA PRO A 111 7.11 1.23 -7.93
C PRO A 111 6.79 2.72 -7.75
N LEU A 112 7.49 3.61 -8.45
CA LEU A 112 7.24 5.06 -8.35
C LEU A 112 5.95 5.46 -9.07
N GLN A 113 5.66 4.88 -10.23
CA GLN A 113 4.38 5.04 -10.90
C GLN A 113 3.24 4.44 -10.07
N LEU A 114 3.44 3.31 -9.41
CA LEU A 114 2.46 2.69 -8.54
C LEU A 114 2.17 3.56 -7.30
N ALA A 115 3.19 4.19 -6.72
CA ALA A 115 3.03 5.16 -5.64
C ALA A 115 2.15 6.34 -6.07
N ASP A 116 2.40 6.91 -7.25
CA ASP A 116 1.56 7.97 -7.82
C ASP A 116 0.11 7.52 -8.06
N PHE A 117 -0.09 6.28 -8.47
CA PHE A 117 -1.41 5.70 -8.70
C PHE A 117 -2.19 5.47 -7.39
N ILE A 118 -1.52 4.98 -6.35
CA ILE A 118 -2.09 4.82 -4.99
C ILE A 118 -2.41 6.19 -4.38
N GLY A 119 -1.53 7.15 -4.60
CA GLY A 119 -1.50 8.46 -3.98
C GLY A 119 -0.43 8.55 -2.91
N LEU A 120 0.46 9.54 -3.04
CA LEU A 120 1.64 9.68 -2.17
C LEU A 120 1.28 9.94 -0.71
N ASP A 121 0.19 10.65 -0.44
CA ASP A 121 -0.37 10.84 0.91
C ASP A 121 -0.85 9.52 1.54
N VAL A 122 -1.45 8.65 0.75
CA VAL A 122 -1.86 7.31 1.21
C VAL A 122 -0.63 6.46 1.50
N CYS A 123 0.39 6.49 0.61
CA CYS A 123 1.65 5.79 0.82
C CYS A 123 2.33 6.26 2.12
N LEU A 124 2.42 7.58 2.33
CA LEU A 124 2.99 8.16 3.54
C LEU A 124 2.25 7.69 4.79
N SER A 125 0.92 7.82 4.80
CA SER A 125 0.10 7.42 5.95
C SER A 125 0.26 5.94 6.31
N ILE A 126 0.35 5.04 5.31
CA ILE A 126 0.55 3.61 5.58
C ILE A 126 1.97 3.34 6.12
N LEU A 127 3.00 4.01 5.59
CA LEU A 127 4.37 3.88 6.11
C LEU A 127 4.47 4.37 7.56
N GLU A 128 3.80 5.46 7.90
CA GLU A 128 3.71 5.96 9.29
C GLU A 128 3.06 4.94 10.21
N ILE A 129 1.96 4.31 9.79
CA ILE A 129 1.30 3.23 10.55
C ILE A 129 2.24 2.03 10.73
N LEU A 130 2.97 1.63 9.68
CA LEU A 130 3.96 0.55 9.78
C LEU A 130 5.10 0.93 10.73
N TYR A 131 5.61 2.17 10.64
CA TYR A 131 6.67 2.66 11.51
C TYR A 131 6.22 2.71 12.98
N GLU A 132 5.04 3.27 13.25
CA GLU A 132 4.46 3.32 14.59
C GLU A 132 4.17 1.93 15.16
N GLY A 133 3.66 1.02 14.33
CA GLY A 133 3.31 -0.34 14.77
C GLY A 133 4.51 -1.23 15.04
N PHE A 134 5.57 -1.13 14.25
CA PHE A 134 6.76 -1.98 14.38
C PHE A 134 7.95 -1.31 15.09
N LYS A 135 7.99 0.02 15.16
CA LYS A 135 9.10 0.82 15.71
C LYS A 135 10.47 0.44 15.11
N LYS A 136 10.51 0.09 13.82
CA LYS A 136 11.73 -0.33 13.12
C LYS A 136 12.11 0.69 12.04
N PRO A 137 13.40 1.11 11.96
CA PRO A 137 13.86 2.13 11.01
C PRO A 137 13.50 1.86 9.55
N LYS A 138 13.46 0.58 9.14
CA LYS A 138 13.12 0.18 7.76
C LYS A 138 11.72 0.60 7.28
N TYR A 139 10.84 1.01 8.20
CA TYR A 139 9.51 1.51 7.86
C TYR A 139 9.40 3.04 7.89
N LYS A 140 10.50 3.72 8.24
CA LYS A 140 10.54 5.19 8.26
C LYS A 140 10.32 5.71 6.84
N PRO A 141 9.33 6.60 6.62
CA PRO A 141 9.11 7.19 5.30
C PRO A 141 10.32 7.98 4.80
N ALA A 142 10.64 7.86 3.51
CA ALA A 142 11.65 8.66 2.84
C ALA A 142 11.35 10.16 2.96
N ASN A 143 12.38 11.00 3.05
CA ASN A 143 12.19 12.45 3.17
C ASN A 143 11.53 13.03 1.91
N LEU A 144 11.95 12.58 0.72
CA LEU A 144 11.37 12.99 -0.55
C LEU A 144 9.86 12.73 -0.61
N LEU A 145 9.38 11.57 -0.10
CA LEU A 145 7.94 11.28 -0.02
C LEU A 145 7.22 12.31 0.85
N GLN A 146 7.76 12.62 2.03
CA GLN A 146 7.19 13.61 2.94
C GLN A 146 7.14 15.02 2.31
N GLU A 147 8.20 15.40 1.58
CA GLU A 147 8.25 16.68 0.88
C GLU A 147 7.22 16.78 -0.25
N LEU A 148 7.07 15.74 -1.08
CA LEU A 148 6.08 15.71 -2.15
C LEU A 148 4.66 15.85 -1.58
N VAL A 149 4.34 15.13 -0.50
CA VAL A 149 3.05 15.23 0.17
C VAL A 149 2.84 16.65 0.73
N LYS A 150 3.84 17.24 1.37
CA LYS A 150 3.79 18.63 1.87
C LYS A 150 3.53 19.64 0.75
N LYS A 151 4.11 19.42 -0.43
CA LYS A 151 3.90 20.24 -1.64
C LYS A 151 2.57 19.94 -2.35
N ARG A 152 1.74 19.04 -1.81
CA ARG A 152 0.50 18.54 -2.44
C ARG A 152 0.70 17.92 -3.83
N GLN A 153 1.86 17.39 -4.10
CA GLN A 153 2.17 16.59 -5.28
C GLN A 153 1.85 15.12 -4.94
N LEU A 154 0.58 14.73 -5.11
CA LEU A 154 0.04 13.49 -4.58
C LEU A 154 -0.13 12.39 -5.64
N GLY A 155 0.51 12.54 -6.79
CA GLY A 155 0.44 11.59 -7.90
C GLY A 155 -0.72 11.88 -8.85
N VAL A 156 -1.33 10.83 -9.39
CA VAL A 156 -2.37 10.92 -10.45
C VAL A 156 -3.53 11.84 -10.06
N LYS A 157 -3.99 11.80 -8.83
CA LYS A 157 -5.14 12.60 -8.36
C LYS A 157 -4.91 14.11 -8.37
N THR A 158 -3.65 14.54 -8.28
CA THR A 158 -3.26 15.96 -8.39
C THR A 158 -2.56 16.26 -9.71
N LYS A 159 -2.46 15.26 -10.60
CA LYS A 159 -1.75 15.29 -11.88
C LYS A 159 -0.24 15.49 -11.75
N LEU A 160 0.31 15.44 -10.56
CA LEU A 160 1.73 15.65 -10.28
C LEU A 160 2.17 14.78 -9.10
N GLY A 161 3.27 14.05 -9.28
CA GLY A 161 3.91 13.19 -8.29
C GLY A 161 5.35 12.92 -8.69
N PHE A 162 5.76 11.66 -8.82
CA PHE A 162 7.01 11.29 -9.48
C PHE A 162 6.95 11.50 -11.00
N TYR A 163 5.74 11.50 -11.53
CA TYR A 163 5.45 11.82 -12.92
C TYR A 163 4.52 13.00 -13.02
N ASP A 164 4.64 13.75 -14.13
CA ASP A 164 3.65 14.73 -14.57
C ASP A 164 2.60 14.03 -15.44
N TYR A 165 1.35 14.08 -15.01
CA TYR A 165 0.17 13.50 -15.67
C TYR A 165 -0.70 14.54 -16.35
N SER A 166 -0.23 15.77 -16.53
CA SER A 166 -1.02 16.86 -17.17
C SER A 166 -1.55 16.48 -18.54
N ASN A 167 -0.80 15.65 -19.27
CA ASN A 167 -1.17 15.12 -20.58
C ASN A 167 -1.80 13.71 -20.55
N GLY A 168 -2.28 13.28 -19.37
CA GLY A 168 -2.90 11.98 -19.14
C GLY A 168 -1.92 10.85 -18.88
N MET A 169 -2.43 9.70 -18.41
CA MET A 169 -1.65 8.55 -17.96
C MET A 169 -0.70 7.97 -19.03
N LYS A 170 -1.15 7.95 -20.30
CA LYS A 170 -0.34 7.38 -21.40
C LYS A 170 0.83 8.29 -21.80
N ASN A 171 0.70 9.59 -21.58
CA ASN A 171 1.67 10.61 -21.98
C ASN A 171 2.40 11.22 -20.76
N LYS A 172 2.44 10.49 -19.65
CA LYS A 172 3.14 10.94 -18.44
C LYS A 172 4.62 11.19 -18.70
N LYS A 173 5.19 12.18 -18.04
CA LYS A 173 6.61 12.50 -18.10
C LYS A 173 7.23 12.30 -16.72
N ALA A 174 8.33 11.56 -16.65
CA ALA A 174 9.11 11.43 -15.43
C ALA A 174 9.69 12.80 -15.04
N LEU A 175 9.59 13.15 -13.77
CA LEU A 175 10.20 14.36 -13.25
C LEU A 175 11.69 14.13 -12.98
N LEU A 176 12.46 15.19 -13.11
CA LEU A 176 13.85 15.22 -12.65
C LEU A 176 13.84 15.69 -11.19
N PHE A 177 14.57 14.97 -10.37
CA PHE A 177 14.86 15.37 -9.00
C PHE A 177 16.33 15.64 -8.90
N ASP A 178 16.70 16.76 -8.28
CA ASP A 178 18.09 17.07 -8.02
C ASP A 178 18.65 15.98 -7.09
N MET A 179 19.68 15.30 -7.58
CA MET A 179 20.41 14.30 -6.81
C MET A 179 21.22 15.04 -5.74
N ILE A 180 21.05 14.65 -4.49
CA ILE A 180 21.76 15.22 -3.34
C ILE A 180 23.17 14.65 -3.27
#